data_d3ec3ae1c7cdcb7f4ef70053f1d360a7
#
_entry.id   d3ec3ae1c7cdcb7f4ef70053f1d360a7
#
_cell.length_a   1.000
_cell.length_b   1.000
_cell.length_c   1.000
_cell.angle_alpha   90.00
_cell.angle_beta   90.00
_cell.angle_gamma   90.00
#
_symmetry.space_group_name_H-M   'P 1'
#
loop_
_entity.id
_entity.type
_entity.pdbx_description
1 polymer ?
#
loop_
_entity_poly.entity_id
_entity_poly.type
_entity_poly.pdbx_seq_one_letter_code
_entity_poly.pdbx_strand_id
1 'polypeptide(L)'
;MNKQFSVIFASLILIGLLASSCAPQSQATPETITVIQTVVVEKEGETVVEERQVVVTATPEPKGGDTLVFRLEEDPETLNHVLTNSLTANNVIAQYFCERLVYYDGQGNPQPWLAESWEVSEDQTQITFKLRQGVKFSDGTDFNAAAVKYNIDLILDPAVASPKLSYLGSLQSVDVVDDYTVQFTFEEPYAPFFINMSGVTGCIASPTAMQQWGEEYGRHPVGTGPYKLDEWIPGSQITFSRNDNYQQFRTDVVNTGAPLAEKIVLLVIPEEGTVQAALETGEILVGYLAADIVARFVGDPNFRVVIDKNVANVVFLEFNFKKAPFDDPKVREAISYAIDRQAAVNAAWNGYAEIAYSPLPLGDPGFDPAVATEYGTPYDPEKAKALFAEAGFIQNAEGVMLDPAGQPVSWKVTSYAGFTHINRTLEVVQANLKDLGIEVTLETAEWGAFYESLLGDDWDMELMRWTDRDPSILNGIYRSPGHREKTPEGPYDAILDRCNTTMDPTERNECVKEAQISLMENFMSVPILSNWSMYAVQNYVRDYTIDYLGYLLPGDVWLDK
;
A
#
# COMPACT_ATOMS: atom_id res chain seq x y z
N MET A 1 -0.47 -23.18 36.97
CA MET A 1 0.55 -22.25 37.44
C MET A 1 1.58 -22.12 36.31
N ASN A 2 1.40 -21.10 35.45
CA ASN A 2 2.31 -20.84 34.33
C ASN A 2 3.48 -19.99 34.85
N LYS A 3 4.70 -20.55 34.79
CA LYS A 3 5.93 -19.78 35.02
C LYS A 3 6.41 -19.27 33.65
N GLN A 4 6.43 -17.94 33.48
CA GLN A 4 7.10 -17.27 32.40
C GLN A 4 8.63 -17.41 32.58
N PHE A 5 9.32 -17.81 31.49
CA PHE A 5 10.78 -17.86 31.46
C PHE A 5 11.29 -16.55 30.82
N SER A 6 12.08 -15.79 31.59
CA SER A 6 12.84 -14.66 31.03
C SER A 6 14.22 -15.16 30.61
N VAL A 7 14.58 -14.99 29.33
CA VAL A 7 15.89 -15.34 28.76
C VAL A 7 16.69 -14.07 28.59
N ILE A 8 17.83 -13.95 29.26
CA ILE A 8 18.81 -12.87 29.03
C ILE A 8 19.92 -13.42 28.14
N PHE A 9 20.13 -12.83 26.98
CA PHE A 9 21.18 -13.20 26.02
C PHE A 9 22.49 -12.45 26.31
N ALA A 10 23.60 -13.20 26.45
CA ALA A 10 24.94 -12.69 26.30
C ALA A 10 25.69 -13.65 25.35
N SER A 11 26.06 -13.19 24.15
CA SER A 11 26.76 -13.98 23.14
C SER A 11 28.23 -13.61 23.08
N LEU A 12 29.12 -14.59 23.24
CA LEU A 12 30.53 -14.51 22.85
C LEU A 12 30.77 -15.52 21.73
N ILE A 13 31.18 -15.04 20.55
CA ILE A 13 31.47 -15.85 19.38
C ILE A 13 32.98 -16.13 19.34
N LEU A 14 33.36 -17.40 19.33
CA LEU A 14 34.73 -17.85 19.01
C LEU A 14 34.70 -18.64 17.71
N ILE A 15 35.27 -18.06 16.63
CA ILE A 15 35.33 -18.69 15.29
C ILE A 15 36.66 -19.45 15.16
N GLY A 16 36.57 -20.75 14.90
CA GLY A 16 37.70 -21.55 14.52
C GLY A 16 37.60 -21.96 13.04
N LEU A 17 38.50 -21.44 12.21
CA LEU A 17 38.66 -21.81 10.79
C LEU A 17 39.59 -23.01 10.63
N LEU A 18 39.09 -24.06 9.96
CA LEU A 18 39.94 -25.13 9.41
C LEU A 18 39.77 -25.15 7.88
N ALA A 19 40.86 -24.84 7.20
CA ALA A 19 40.96 -24.92 5.75
C ALA A 19 41.34 -26.35 5.32
N SER A 20 40.70 -26.90 4.29
CA SER A 20 41.12 -28.10 3.59
C SER A 20 40.87 -28.04 2.08
N SER A 21 41.84 -28.55 1.36
CA SER A 21 42.23 -28.43 -0.03
C SER A 21 41.34 -29.08 -1.09
N CYS A 22 41.53 -28.63 -2.33
CA CYS A 22 40.95 -29.00 -3.62
C CYS A 22 40.74 -30.47 -3.96
N ALA A 23 39.56 -30.80 -4.51
CA ALA A 23 39.26 -31.87 -5.47
C ALA A 23 37.88 -31.66 -6.13
N PRO A 24 37.50 -32.35 -7.24
CA PRO A 24 36.63 -31.79 -8.28
C PRO A 24 35.12 -31.81 -7.99
N GLN A 25 34.41 -30.94 -8.69
CA GLN A 25 32.98 -30.67 -8.61
C GLN A 25 32.09 -31.89 -8.36
N SER A 26 31.51 -31.93 -7.17
CA SER A 26 30.28 -32.63 -6.86
C SER A 26 29.32 -31.61 -6.23
N GLN A 27 28.03 -31.76 -6.45
CA GLN A 27 26.95 -30.91 -5.91
C GLN A 27 27.27 -30.47 -4.48
N ALA A 28 27.37 -29.15 -4.29
CA ALA A 28 27.72 -28.57 -3.00
C ALA A 28 26.59 -28.87 -2.00
N THR A 29 26.88 -29.73 -1.03
CA THR A 29 26.11 -29.81 0.20
C THR A 29 26.31 -28.49 0.96
N PRO A 30 25.26 -27.89 1.52
CA PRO A 30 25.39 -26.65 2.28
C PRO A 30 26.39 -26.83 3.41
N GLU A 31 27.36 -25.92 3.51
CA GLU A 31 28.33 -25.91 4.62
C GLU A 31 27.55 -25.69 5.93
N THR A 32 27.57 -26.68 6.79
CA THR A 32 26.99 -26.57 8.12
C THR A 32 28.08 -26.16 9.09
N ILE A 33 27.94 -24.98 9.69
CA ILE A 33 28.80 -24.50 10.75
C ILE A 33 28.15 -24.86 12.09
N THR A 34 28.86 -25.62 12.92
CA THR A 34 28.41 -25.89 14.29
C THR A 34 28.87 -24.77 15.20
N VAL A 35 27.94 -23.98 15.68
CA VAL A 35 28.20 -22.91 16.64
C VAL A 35 27.85 -23.41 18.04
N ILE A 36 28.76 -23.24 18.98
CA ILE A 36 28.50 -23.50 20.41
C ILE A 36 27.88 -22.24 20.98
N GLN A 37 26.59 -22.31 21.31
CA GLN A 37 25.88 -21.22 21.96
C GLN A 37 25.81 -21.50 23.46
N THR A 38 26.33 -20.58 24.25
CA THR A 38 26.21 -20.62 25.71
C THR A 38 24.90 -19.99 26.12
N VAL A 39 24.00 -20.79 26.68
CA VAL A 39 22.69 -20.32 27.15
C VAL A 39 22.67 -20.36 28.66
N VAL A 40 22.34 -19.25 29.29
CA VAL A 40 22.14 -19.17 30.74
C VAL A 40 20.67 -19.52 31.04
N VAL A 41 20.46 -20.63 31.78
CA VAL A 41 19.13 -21.11 32.12
C VAL A 41 18.99 -21.10 33.64
N GLU A 42 17.92 -20.54 34.15
CA GLU A 42 17.54 -20.70 35.57
C GLU A 42 16.81 -22.04 35.77
N LYS A 43 17.43 -22.97 36.48
CA LYS A 43 16.80 -24.18 36.96
C LYS A 43 16.75 -24.17 38.50
N GLU A 44 15.56 -24.26 39.03
CA GLU A 44 15.30 -24.38 40.50
C GLU A 44 15.95 -23.28 41.37
N GLY A 45 16.13 -22.06 40.79
CA GLY A 45 16.70 -20.91 41.51
C GLY A 45 18.20 -20.80 41.45
N GLU A 46 18.88 -21.67 40.70
CA GLU A 46 20.32 -21.54 40.37
C GLU A 46 20.51 -21.21 38.90
N THR A 47 21.44 -20.30 38.62
CA THR A 47 21.86 -19.92 37.26
C THR A 47 22.81 -20.98 36.74
N VAL A 48 22.36 -21.78 35.76
CA VAL A 48 23.18 -22.81 35.11
C VAL A 48 23.54 -22.37 33.69
N VAL A 49 24.81 -22.49 33.34
CA VAL A 49 25.34 -22.21 31.99
C VAL A 49 25.34 -23.55 31.23
N GLU A 50 24.47 -23.66 30.22
CA GLU A 50 24.43 -24.82 29.32
C GLU A 50 25.05 -24.47 27.96
N GLU A 51 25.99 -25.27 27.48
CA GLU A 51 26.51 -25.20 26.11
C GLU A 51 25.58 -26.00 25.20
N ARG A 52 24.98 -25.32 24.19
CA ARG A 52 24.15 -25.97 23.20
C ARG A 52 24.81 -25.88 21.84
N GLN A 53 25.03 -27.02 21.18
CA GLN A 53 25.46 -27.05 19.78
C GLN A 53 24.26 -26.70 18.90
N VAL A 54 24.34 -25.57 18.17
CA VAL A 54 23.38 -25.16 17.16
C VAL A 54 24.04 -25.32 15.81
N VAL A 55 23.46 -26.16 14.97
CA VAL A 55 23.90 -26.27 13.57
C VAL A 55 23.29 -25.12 12.80
N VAL A 56 24.10 -24.16 12.42
CA VAL A 56 23.71 -23.05 11.57
C VAL A 56 24.11 -23.39 10.14
N THR A 57 23.12 -23.48 9.26
CA THR A 57 23.41 -23.55 7.82
C THR A 57 23.90 -22.17 7.41
N ALA A 58 25.06 -22.11 6.77
CA ALA A 58 25.56 -20.83 6.23
C ALA A 58 24.52 -20.27 5.26
N THR A 59 24.12 -19.01 5.47
CA THR A 59 23.31 -18.31 4.47
C THR A 59 24.13 -18.21 3.19
N PRO A 60 23.62 -18.65 2.03
CA PRO A 60 24.34 -18.53 0.77
C PRO A 60 24.75 -17.08 0.52
N GLU A 61 25.94 -16.86 0.00
CA GLU A 61 26.35 -15.52 -0.39
C GLU A 61 25.59 -15.07 -1.64
N PRO A 62 25.16 -13.80 -1.70
CA PRO A 62 24.47 -13.25 -2.87
C PRO A 62 25.28 -13.44 -4.15
N LYS A 63 24.64 -13.95 -5.19
CA LYS A 63 25.21 -14.10 -6.53
C LYS A 63 24.62 -13.03 -7.44
N GLY A 64 25.47 -12.31 -8.16
CA GLY A 64 25.06 -11.37 -9.19
C GLY A 64 24.94 -12.03 -10.57
N GLY A 65 24.35 -11.30 -11.52
CA GLY A 65 24.32 -11.71 -12.93
C GLY A 65 23.01 -12.34 -13.41
N ASP A 66 22.02 -12.49 -12.54
CA ASP A 66 20.76 -13.14 -12.90
C ASP A 66 19.80 -12.20 -13.67
N THR A 67 18.87 -12.83 -14.40
CA THR A 67 17.67 -12.19 -14.92
C THR A 67 16.51 -12.50 -14.00
N LEU A 68 15.85 -11.46 -13.47
CA LEU A 68 14.64 -11.59 -12.68
C LEU A 68 13.42 -11.37 -13.56
N VAL A 69 12.46 -12.29 -13.51
CA VAL A 69 11.23 -12.24 -14.30
C VAL A 69 10.05 -12.08 -13.36
N PHE A 70 9.33 -10.95 -13.48
CA PHE A 70 8.14 -10.65 -12.70
C PHE A 70 6.91 -10.48 -13.60
N ARG A 71 5.74 -10.55 -12.99
CA ARG A 71 4.47 -10.26 -13.66
C ARG A 71 4.19 -8.75 -13.67
N LEU A 72 3.58 -8.28 -14.76
CA LEU A 72 2.71 -7.09 -14.79
C LEU A 72 1.25 -7.51 -14.99
N GLU A 73 0.34 -6.88 -14.28
CA GLU A 73 -1.10 -7.16 -14.41
C GLU A 73 -1.66 -6.62 -15.72
N GLU A 74 -1.14 -5.50 -16.18
CA GLU A 74 -1.51 -4.84 -17.42
C GLU A 74 -0.30 -4.14 -18.04
N ASP A 75 -0.38 -3.86 -19.34
CA ASP A 75 0.63 -3.03 -20.01
C ASP A 75 0.38 -1.55 -19.66
N PRO A 76 1.35 -0.84 -19.03
CA PRO A 76 1.15 0.57 -18.70
C PRO A 76 1.04 1.42 -19.97
N GLU A 77 0.13 2.38 -20.01
CA GLU A 77 0.00 3.29 -21.15
C GLU A 77 1.24 4.17 -21.31
N THR A 78 1.79 4.63 -20.19
CA THR A 78 2.96 5.51 -20.13
C THR A 78 3.75 5.29 -18.84
N LEU A 79 5.07 5.48 -18.89
CA LEU A 79 5.95 5.58 -17.72
C LEU A 79 6.35 7.05 -17.45
N ASN A 80 5.56 8.01 -17.91
CA ASN A 80 5.70 9.41 -17.54
C ASN A 80 5.05 9.64 -16.15
N HIS A 81 5.88 9.83 -15.13
CA HIS A 81 5.45 10.00 -13.75
C HIS A 81 4.56 11.22 -13.52
N VAL A 82 4.66 12.25 -14.38
CA VAL A 82 3.85 13.47 -14.31
C VAL A 82 2.42 13.21 -14.82
N LEU A 83 2.23 12.28 -15.76
CA LEU A 83 0.98 12.10 -16.50
C LEU A 83 0.19 10.85 -16.12
N THR A 84 0.78 9.89 -15.37
CA THR A 84 0.11 8.63 -15.05
C THR A 84 -0.52 8.62 -13.67
N ASN A 85 -1.72 8.03 -13.56
CA ASN A 85 -2.33 7.58 -12.30
C ASN A 85 -2.50 6.05 -12.24
N SER A 86 -2.06 5.31 -13.27
CA SER A 86 -2.10 3.86 -13.26
C SER A 86 -1.24 3.30 -12.12
N LEU A 87 -1.81 2.40 -11.31
CA LEU A 87 -1.09 1.71 -10.24
C LEU A 87 0.09 0.91 -10.80
N THR A 88 -0.12 0.22 -11.93
CA THR A 88 0.92 -0.57 -12.60
C THR A 88 2.07 0.31 -13.08
N ALA A 89 1.77 1.44 -13.73
CA ALA A 89 2.80 2.40 -14.14
C ALA A 89 3.55 2.98 -12.94
N ASN A 90 2.85 3.36 -11.87
CA ASN A 90 3.44 3.88 -10.64
C ASN A 90 4.41 2.86 -10.01
N ASN A 91 4.03 1.58 -9.96
CA ASN A 91 4.88 0.51 -9.45
C ASN A 91 6.17 0.36 -10.29
N VAL A 92 6.05 0.34 -11.62
CA VAL A 92 7.21 0.24 -12.52
C VAL A 92 8.15 1.44 -12.35
N ILE A 93 7.60 2.66 -12.31
CA ILE A 93 8.37 3.90 -12.13
C ILE A 93 9.14 3.85 -10.81
N ALA A 94 8.44 3.61 -9.71
CA ALA A 94 8.98 3.69 -8.37
C ALA A 94 10.02 2.60 -8.06
N GLN A 95 9.86 1.40 -8.64
CA GLN A 95 10.69 0.25 -8.33
C GLN A 95 11.98 0.21 -9.16
N TYR A 96 11.94 0.65 -10.43
CA TYR A 96 13.05 0.32 -11.32
C TYR A 96 13.92 1.51 -11.72
N PHE A 97 13.37 2.67 -12.03
CA PHE A 97 14.21 3.73 -12.59
C PHE A 97 14.14 5.09 -11.89
N CYS A 98 13.18 5.30 -10.98
CA CYS A 98 13.01 6.62 -10.38
C CYS A 98 13.18 6.61 -8.87
N GLU A 99 14.10 7.44 -8.37
CA GLU A 99 14.25 7.72 -6.95
C GLU A 99 13.57 9.05 -6.57
N ARG A 100 13.41 9.27 -5.28
CA ARG A 100 12.71 10.40 -4.66
C ARG A 100 13.62 11.12 -3.66
N LEU A 101 13.21 12.29 -3.19
CA LEU A 101 13.97 13.04 -2.19
C LEU A 101 14.02 12.31 -0.85
N VAL A 102 12.93 11.66 -0.48
CA VAL A 102 12.76 10.92 0.78
C VAL A 102 12.14 9.56 0.52
N TYR A 103 12.32 8.62 1.46
CA TYR A 103 11.56 7.37 1.56
C TYR A 103 11.00 7.24 2.97
N TYR A 104 10.07 6.33 3.19
CA TYR A 104 9.54 6.02 4.52
C TYR A 104 10.11 4.71 5.02
N ASP A 105 10.59 4.70 6.28
CA ASP A 105 11.04 3.48 6.94
C ASP A 105 9.85 2.58 7.34
N GLY A 106 10.14 1.37 7.81
CA GLY A 106 9.10 0.42 8.24
C GLY A 106 8.27 0.86 9.45
N GLN A 107 8.57 2.03 10.02
CA GLN A 107 7.87 2.63 11.17
C GLN A 107 7.01 3.84 10.75
N GLY A 108 7.00 4.18 9.46
CA GLY A 108 6.22 5.29 8.93
C GLY A 108 6.88 6.66 9.14
N ASN A 109 8.22 6.73 9.22
CA ASN A 109 8.93 8.00 9.33
C ASN A 109 9.66 8.33 8.03
N PRO A 110 9.66 9.61 7.57
CA PRO A 110 10.44 10.02 6.42
C PRO A 110 11.94 9.93 6.70
N GLN A 111 12.69 9.37 5.76
CA GLN A 111 14.13 9.16 5.79
C GLN A 111 14.80 9.79 4.58
N PRO A 112 16.06 10.25 4.70
CA PRO A 112 16.83 10.83 3.60
C PRO A 112 17.06 9.81 2.46
N TRP A 113 16.82 10.24 1.19
CA TRP A 113 17.16 9.47 -0.01
C TRP A 113 18.03 10.30 -0.97
N LEU A 114 17.47 10.92 -2.03
CA LEU A 114 18.22 11.88 -2.86
C LEU A 114 18.45 13.22 -2.15
N ALA A 115 17.66 13.55 -1.14
CA ALA A 115 18.01 14.57 -0.15
C ALA A 115 18.88 13.96 0.95
N GLU A 116 19.90 14.70 1.43
CA GLU A 116 20.69 14.33 2.60
C GLU A 116 19.98 14.73 3.91
N SER A 117 19.25 15.84 3.86
CA SER A 117 18.52 16.42 4.99
C SER A 117 17.50 17.44 4.51
N TRP A 118 16.64 17.87 5.42
CA TRP A 118 15.71 18.97 5.20
C TRP A 118 15.50 19.79 6.48
N GLU A 119 15.02 21.01 6.29
CA GLU A 119 14.62 21.91 7.35
C GLU A 119 13.21 22.43 7.05
N VAL A 120 12.36 22.46 8.07
CA VAL A 120 11.00 23.03 8.01
C VAL A 120 11.02 24.37 8.73
N SER A 121 10.46 25.42 8.12
CA SER A 121 10.36 26.75 8.75
C SER A 121 9.48 26.73 10.01
N GLU A 122 9.61 27.72 10.86
CA GLU A 122 8.86 27.81 12.12
C GLU A 122 7.33 27.90 11.89
N ASP A 123 6.92 28.58 10.83
CA ASP A 123 5.53 28.66 10.38
C ASP A 123 5.05 27.47 9.54
N GLN A 124 5.95 26.49 9.30
CA GLN A 124 5.70 25.25 8.56
C GLN A 124 5.26 25.45 7.10
N THR A 125 5.46 26.63 6.53
CA THR A 125 5.10 26.94 5.14
C THR A 125 6.27 26.82 4.17
N GLN A 126 7.49 26.54 4.65
CA GLN A 126 8.67 26.33 3.81
C GLN A 126 9.41 25.06 4.23
N ILE A 127 9.79 24.26 3.23
CA ILE A 127 10.63 23.07 3.42
C ILE A 127 11.84 23.20 2.51
N THR A 128 13.04 23.25 3.11
CA THR A 128 14.30 23.38 2.38
C THR A 128 15.07 22.06 2.42
N PHE A 129 15.30 21.45 1.25
CA PHE A 129 16.06 20.22 1.12
C PHE A 129 17.52 20.51 0.72
N LYS A 130 18.44 19.79 1.36
CA LYS A 130 19.84 19.65 0.93
C LYS A 130 19.99 18.39 0.12
N LEU A 131 20.42 18.49 -1.12
CA LEU A 131 20.50 17.40 -2.07
C LEU A 131 21.87 16.73 -2.07
N ARG A 132 21.91 15.42 -2.34
CA ARG A 132 23.17 14.70 -2.53
C ARG A 132 23.90 15.18 -3.77
N GLN A 133 25.23 15.27 -3.64
CA GLN A 133 26.11 15.69 -4.72
C GLN A 133 26.68 14.47 -5.45
N GLY A 134 26.98 14.63 -6.75
CA GLY A 134 27.61 13.61 -7.58
C GLY A 134 26.67 12.50 -8.06
N VAL A 135 25.38 12.59 -7.77
CA VAL A 135 24.36 11.69 -8.31
C VAL A 135 24.12 12.00 -9.78
N LYS A 136 23.98 10.95 -10.60
CA LYS A 136 23.72 11.10 -12.03
C LYS A 136 22.46 10.34 -12.45
N PHE A 137 21.73 10.91 -13.38
CA PHE A 137 20.73 10.17 -14.12
C PHE A 137 21.38 9.09 -14.99
N SER A 138 20.61 8.10 -15.40
CA SER A 138 21.10 7.00 -16.23
C SER A 138 21.53 7.41 -17.64
N ASP A 139 21.19 8.61 -18.09
CA ASP A 139 21.70 9.25 -19.31
C ASP A 139 23.05 9.97 -19.11
N GLY A 140 23.56 9.99 -17.89
CA GLY A 140 24.83 10.62 -17.50
C GLY A 140 24.74 12.11 -17.13
N THR A 141 23.57 12.73 -17.22
CA THR A 141 23.34 14.12 -16.77
C THR A 141 23.29 14.21 -15.23
N ASP A 142 23.56 15.38 -14.68
CA ASP A 142 23.66 15.57 -13.24
C ASP A 142 22.28 15.75 -12.57
N PHE A 143 22.05 15.06 -11.45
CA PHE A 143 20.98 15.37 -10.53
C PHE A 143 21.35 16.60 -9.69
N ASN A 144 20.45 17.59 -9.64
CA ASN A 144 20.64 18.84 -8.91
C ASN A 144 19.30 19.53 -8.59
N ALA A 145 19.34 20.67 -7.92
CA ALA A 145 18.17 21.46 -7.54
C ALA A 145 17.31 21.91 -8.76
N ALA A 146 17.95 22.21 -9.90
CA ALA A 146 17.22 22.57 -11.11
C ALA A 146 16.41 21.39 -11.68
N ALA A 147 16.93 20.16 -11.55
CA ALA A 147 16.19 18.97 -11.96
C ALA A 147 14.96 18.73 -11.05
N VAL A 148 15.10 18.93 -9.73
CA VAL A 148 13.95 18.83 -8.80
C VAL A 148 12.89 19.86 -9.17
N LYS A 149 13.29 21.13 -9.29
CA LYS A 149 12.36 22.20 -9.69
C LYS A 149 11.64 21.88 -10.98
N TYR A 150 12.36 21.44 -12.01
CA TYR A 150 11.78 21.13 -13.32
C TYR A 150 10.66 20.08 -13.23
N ASN A 151 10.86 19.00 -12.48
CA ASN A 151 9.88 17.94 -12.36
C ASN A 151 8.62 18.41 -11.60
N ILE A 152 8.79 19.20 -10.55
CA ILE A 152 7.66 19.69 -9.76
C ILE A 152 6.90 20.81 -10.51
N ASP A 153 7.62 21.71 -11.18
CA ASP A 153 7.00 22.77 -11.99
C ASP A 153 6.09 22.17 -13.09
N LEU A 154 6.46 21.03 -13.69
CA LEU A 154 5.59 20.33 -14.65
C LEU A 154 4.29 19.84 -14.01
N ILE A 155 4.32 19.40 -12.75
CA ILE A 155 3.09 18.99 -12.04
C ILE A 155 2.23 20.22 -11.71
N LEU A 156 2.88 21.33 -11.34
CA LEU A 156 2.22 22.60 -11.01
C LEU A 156 1.67 23.34 -12.23
N ASP A 157 2.18 23.05 -13.44
CA ASP A 157 1.75 23.74 -14.65
C ASP A 157 0.32 23.33 -15.06
N PRO A 158 -0.65 24.28 -15.04
CA PRO A 158 -2.02 23.98 -15.44
C PRO A 158 -2.15 23.50 -16.90
N ALA A 159 -1.19 23.85 -17.78
CA ALA A 159 -1.19 23.41 -19.18
C ALA A 159 -0.88 21.93 -19.31
N VAL A 160 -0.16 21.33 -18.37
CA VAL A 160 0.14 19.88 -18.30
C VAL A 160 -1.05 19.09 -17.81
N ALA A 161 -1.92 19.69 -16.99
CA ALA A 161 -3.08 19.06 -16.36
C ALA A 161 -2.71 17.73 -15.65
N SER A 162 -1.62 17.76 -14.89
CA SER A 162 -1.11 16.58 -14.21
C SER A 162 -2.11 16.02 -13.20
N PRO A 163 -2.44 14.73 -13.24
CA PRO A 163 -3.27 14.09 -12.23
C PRO A 163 -2.58 14.02 -10.85
N LYS A 164 -1.28 14.37 -10.77
CA LYS A 164 -0.50 14.41 -9.53
C LYS A 164 -0.64 15.74 -8.78
N LEU A 165 -1.29 16.75 -9.35
CA LEU A 165 -1.39 18.09 -8.75
C LEU A 165 -2.01 18.06 -7.35
N SER A 166 -3.05 17.26 -7.13
CA SER A 166 -3.72 17.13 -5.81
C SER A 166 -2.79 16.60 -4.70
N TYR A 167 -1.77 15.82 -5.04
CA TYR A 167 -0.80 15.30 -4.07
C TYR A 167 0.23 16.34 -3.62
N LEU A 168 0.32 17.49 -4.28
CA LEU A 168 1.16 18.60 -3.86
C LEU A 168 0.46 19.54 -2.85
N GLY A 169 -0.86 19.38 -2.66
CA GLY A 169 -1.66 20.15 -1.71
C GLY A 169 -1.58 21.65 -1.96
N SER A 170 -1.19 22.41 -0.94
CA SER A 170 -1.08 23.88 -0.98
C SER A 170 0.26 24.39 -1.53
N LEU A 171 1.08 23.56 -2.19
CA LEU A 171 2.37 23.96 -2.75
C LEU A 171 2.21 25.05 -3.81
N GLN A 172 2.90 26.19 -3.63
CA GLN A 172 2.85 27.34 -4.53
C GLN A 172 4.05 27.38 -5.48
N SER A 173 5.26 27.12 -4.96
CA SER A 173 6.49 27.18 -5.77
C SER A 173 7.58 26.27 -5.24
N VAL A 174 8.53 25.98 -6.15
CA VAL A 174 9.81 25.36 -5.84
C VAL A 174 10.91 26.28 -6.35
N ASP A 175 11.82 26.68 -5.47
CA ASP A 175 12.88 27.63 -5.77
C ASP A 175 14.26 27.01 -5.61
N VAL A 176 15.14 27.24 -6.59
CA VAL A 176 16.55 26.85 -6.52
C VAL A 176 17.30 27.89 -5.70
N VAL A 177 17.77 27.49 -4.52
CA VAL A 177 18.58 28.35 -3.63
C VAL A 177 20.05 28.33 -4.07
N ASP A 178 20.56 27.13 -4.36
CA ASP A 178 21.86 26.87 -4.98
C ASP A 178 21.80 25.53 -5.74
N ASP A 179 22.90 25.08 -6.36
CA ASP A 179 22.93 23.88 -7.19
C ASP A 179 22.42 22.61 -6.47
N TYR A 180 22.52 22.56 -5.14
CA TYR A 180 22.14 21.41 -4.32
C TYR A 180 21.23 21.78 -3.13
N THR A 181 20.57 22.93 -3.21
CA THR A 181 19.57 23.35 -2.23
C THR A 181 18.31 23.80 -2.95
N VAL A 182 17.19 23.19 -2.60
CA VAL A 182 15.88 23.51 -3.15
C VAL A 182 14.89 23.80 -2.03
N GLN A 183 14.05 24.84 -2.21
CA GLN A 183 13.04 25.26 -1.25
C GLN A 183 11.65 25.09 -1.86
N PHE A 184 10.76 24.43 -1.11
CA PHE A 184 9.34 24.31 -1.40
C PHE A 184 8.58 25.30 -0.55
N THR A 185 7.71 26.11 -1.16
CA THR A 185 6.88 27.12 -0.47
C THR A 185 5.41 26.80 -0.62
N PHE A 186 4.70 26.75 0.49
CA PHE A 186 3.29 26.39 0.61
C PHE A 186 2.45 27.62 1.01
N GLU A 187 1.18 27.63 0.62
CA GLU A 187 0.20 28.63 1.07
C GLU A 187 -0.12 28.46 2.57
N GLU A 188 -0.23 27.20 3.00
CA GLU A 188 -0.46 26.78 4.38
C GLU A 188 0.32 25.46 4.64
N PRO A 189 0.58 25.08 5.89
CA PRO A 189 1.21 23.80 6.20
C PRO A 189 0.48 22.63 5.55
N TYR A 190 1.25 21.67 5.02
CA TYR A 190 0.68 20.50 4.34
C TYR A 190 1.33 19.21 4.84
N ALA A 191 0.68 18.57 5.81
CA ALA A 191 1.21 17.39 6.51
C ALA A 191 1.45 16.17 5.58
N PRO A 192 0.64 15.87 4.55
CA PRO A 192 0.88 14.75 3.65
C PRO A 192 2.07 14.92 2.70
N PHE A 193 2.75 16.07 2.71
CA PHE A 193 3.80 16.37 1.74
C PHE A 193 4.89 15.28 1.66
N PHE A 194 5.44 14.86 2.81
CA PHE A 194 6.55 13.90 2.81
C PHE A 194 6.14 12.52 2.28
N ILE A 195 4.97 12.01 2.66
CA ILE A 195 4.49 10.71 2.16
C ILE A 195 4.22 10.78 0.66
N ASN A 196 3.59 11.85 0.18
CA ASN A 196 3.33 12.05 -1.24
C ASN A 196 4.62 12.18 -2.04
N MET A 197 5.63 12.88 -1.49
CA MET A 197 6.96 13.01 -2.10
C MET A 197 7.80 11.73 -2.01
N SER A 198 7.45 10.78 -1.16
CA SER A 198 8.06 9.44 -1.14
C SER A 198 7.45 8.47 -2.15
N GLY A 199 6.27 8.79 -2.69
CA GLY A 199 5.61 8.10 -3.80
C GLY A 199 6.06 8.61 -5.17
N VAL A 200 5.33 8.20 -6.23
CA VAL A 200 5.67 8.56 -7.62
C VAL A 200 5.54 10.06 -7.91
N THR A 201 4.72 10.78 -7.15
CA THR A 201 4.64 12.25 -7.22
C THR A 201 6.00 12.92 -6.98
N GLY A 202 6.80 12.36 -6.08
CA GLY A 202 8.16 12.84 -5.78
C GLY A 202 9.27 12.29 -6.68
N CYS A 203 8.94 11.55 -7.73
CA CYS A 203 9.90 11.05 -8.71
C CYS A 203 10.67 12.20 -9.37
N ILE A 204 12.00 12.09 -9.43
CA ILE A 204 12.85 13.05 -10.11
C ILE A 204 13.48 12.38 -11.34
N ALA A 205 12.97 12.75 -12.49
CA ALA A 205 13.44 12.27 -13.78
C ALA A 205 14.39 13.26 -14.47
N SER A 206 15.17 12.79 -15.45
CA SER A 206 16.10 13.64 -16.22
C SER A 206 15.36 14.72 -17.01
N PRO A 207 15.56 16.02 -16.73
CA PRO A 207 15.01 17.08 -17.55
C PRO A 207 15.49 17.03 -19.01
N THR A 208 16.73 16.59 -19.21
CA THR A 208 17.31 16.43 -20.57
C THR A 208 16.53 15.39 -21.37
N ALA A 209 16.25 14.23 -20.79
CA ALA A 209 15.47 13.19 -21.45
C ALA A 209 14.01 13.63 -21.68
N MET A 210 13.39 14.28 -20.69
CA MET A 210 12.02 14.78 -20.83
C MET A 210 11.89 15.82 -21.96
N GLN A 211 12.86 16.74 -22.06
CA GLN A 211 12.89 17.73 -23.15
C GLN A 211 13.22 17.11 -24.52
N GLN A 212 14.10 16.11 -24.55
CA GLN A 212 14.47 15.42 -25.79
C GLN A 212 13.31 14.64 -26.38
N TRP A 213 12.57 13.91 -25.54
CA TRP A 213 11.53 12.99 -25.99
C TRP A 213 10.12 13.60 -25.98
N GLY A 214 9.90 14.70 -25.24
CA GLY A 214 8.61 15.38 -25.17
C GLY A 214 7.46 14.43 -24.85
N GLU A 215 6.46 14.33 -25.72
CA GLU A 215 5.29 13.45 -25.53
C GLU A 215 5.67 11.96 -25.47
N GLU A 216 6.76 11.57 -26.14
CA GLU A 216 7.26 10.18 -26.16
C GLU A 216 8.10 9.82 -24.92
N TYR A 217 8.33 10.77 -23.99
CA TYR A 217 9.16 10.51 -22.81
C TYR A 217 8.70 9.27 -22.02
N GLY A 218 7.40 9.04 -21.92
CA GLY A 218 6.85 7.87 -21.23
C GLY A 218 7.30 6.51 -21.79
N ARG A 219 7.82 6.48 -23.03
CA ARG A 219 8.44 5.30 -23.66
C ARG A 219 9.97 5.29 -23.54
N HIS A 220 10.57 6.37 -23.05
CA HIS A 220 12.00 6.57 -22.90
C HIS A 220 12.36 7.16 -21.51
N PRO A 221 11.83 6.58 -20.40
CA PRO A 221 12.03 7.13 -19.07
C PRO A 221 13.50 7.04 -18.65
N VAL A 222 13.97 8.10 -18.00
CA VAL A 222 15.33 8.24 -17.48
C VAL A 222 15.27 8.79 -16.06
N GLY A 223 15.81 8.04 -15.11
CA GLY A 223 15.90 8.42 -13.70
C GLY A 223 17.26 8.10 -13.09
N THR A 224 17.38 8.24 -11.78
CA THR A 224 18.59 7.92 -11.01
C THR A 224 18.59 6.48 -10.49
N GLY A 225 17.50 5.74 -10.66
CA GLY A 225 17.24 4.47 -10.03
C GLY A 225 18.15 3.31 -10.45
N PRO A 226 17.90 2.11 -9.84
CA PRO A 226 18.77 0.95 -9.96
C PRO A 226 18.80 0.32 -11.36
N TYR A 227 17.80 0.58 -12.18
CA TYR A 227 17.68 -0.01 -13.51
C TYR A 227 17.35 1.04 -14.58
N LYS A 228 17.65 0.71 -15.84
CA LYS A 228 17.39 1.51 -17.06
C LYS A 228 16.49 0.73 -17.98
N LEU A 229 15.52 1.40 -18.62
CA LEU A 229 14.69 0.78 -19.65
C LEU A 229 15.55 0.43 -20.87
N ASP A 230 15.50 -0.84 -21.30
CA ASP A 230 16.14 -1.32 -22.51
C ASP A 230 15.11 -1.44 -23.66
N GLU A 231 13.98 -2.09 -23.38
CA GLU A 231 12.99 -2.40 -24.40
C GLU A 231 11.59 -2.47 -23.77
N TRP A 232 10.62 -2.01 -24.51
CA TRP A 232 9.21 -2.15 -24.19
C TRP A 232 8.44 -2.66 -25.41
N ILE A 233 7.96 -3.89 -25.35
CA ILE A 233 7.11 -4.52 -26.37
C ILE A 233 5.67 -4.43 -25.87
N PRO A 234 4.84 -3.54 -26.43
CA PRO A 234 3.47 -3.32 -25.96
C PRO A 234 2.65 -4.61 -25.89
N GLY A 235 1.93 -4.80 -24.78
CA GLY A 235 1.09 -5.95 -24.54
C GLY A 235 1.85 -7.26 -24.28
N SER A 236 3.18 -7.24 -24.20
CA SER A 236 4.02 -8.41 -24.02
C SER A 236 4.96 -8.29 -22.83
N GLN A 237 5.95 -7.41 -22.92
CA GLN A 237 6.95 -7.29 -21.86
C GLN A 237 7.64 -5.92 -21.83
N ILE A 238 8.19 -5.60 -20.66
CA ILE A 238 9.13 -4.50 -20.45
C ILE A 238 10.43 -5.07 -19.90
N THR A 239 11.56 -4.63 -20.45
CA THR A 239 12.88 -5.11 -20.04
C THR A 239 13.74 -3.96 -19.56
N PHE A 240 14.42 -4.17 -18.44
CA PHE A 240 15.35 -3.23 -17.84
C PHE A 240 16.72 -3.89 -17.67
N SER A 241 17.79 -3.14 -17.88
CA SER A 241 19.16 -3.50 -17.52
C SER A 241 19.61 -2.73 -16.28
N ARG A 242 20.56 -3.34 -15.56
CA ARG A 242 21.17 -2.73 -14.38
C ARG A 242 21.80 -1.37 -14.72
N ASN A 243 21.61 -0.40 -13.84
CA ASN A 243 22.33 0.86 -13.85
C ASN A 243 23.66 0.68 -13.10
N ASP A 244 24.77 0.43 -13.81
CA ASP A 244 26.08 0.18 -13.19
C ASP A 244 26.66 1.43 -12.47
N ASN A 245 26.09 2.61 -12.70
CA ASN A 245 26.46 3.84 -12.01
C ASN A 245 25.55 4.15 -10.82
N TYR A 246 24.62 3.25 -10.49
CA TYR A 246 23.70 3.41 -9.38
C TYR A 246 24.42 3.53 -8.04
N GLN A 247 23.95 4.44 -7.20
CA GLN A 247 24.43 4.65 -5.84
C GLN A 247 23.26 4.46 -4.88
N GLN A 248 23.39 3.49 -3.98
CA GLN A 248 22.38 3.21 -2.98
C GLN A 248 22.52 4.15 -1.79
N PHE A 249 21.44 4.83 -1.42
CA PHE A 249 21.40 5.78 -0.28
C PHE A 249 20.41 5.38 0.81
N ARG A 250 19.52 4.43 0.53
CA ARG A 250 18.60 3.90 1.55
C ARG A 250 19.37 3.04 2.55
N THR A 251 18.91 3.07 3.80
CA THR A 251 19.53 2.31 4.91
C THR A 251 18.70 1.09 5.34
N ASP A 252 17.52 0.93 4.75
CA ASP A 252 16.59 -0.19 4.99
C ASP A 252 16.72 -1.33 3.95
N VAL A 253 17.82 -1.35 3.20
CA VAL A 253 18.15 -2.34 2.18
C VAL A 253 19.28 -3.26 2.64
N VAL A 254 19.32 -4.46 2.07
CA VAL A 254 20.37 -5.45 2.37
C VAL A 254 21.62 -5.17 1.53
N ASN A 255 21.43 -4.90 0.24
CA ASN A 255 22.52 -4.60 -0.69
C ASN A 255 22.77 -3.10 -0.76
N THR A 256 23.93 -2.67 -0.28
CA THR A 256 24.37 -1.26 -0.32
C THR A 256 25.18 -0.89 -1.57
N GLY A 257 25.35 -1.85 -2.50
CA GLY A 257 26.07 -1.67 -3.77
C GLY A 257 25.14 -1.54 -4.98
N ALA A 258 25.70 -1.83 -6.16
CA ALA A 258 24.91 -1.94 -7.38
C ALA A 258 23.90 -3.09 -7.28
N PRO A 259 22.76 -3.02 -8.00
CA PRO A 259 21.78 -4.10 -8.00
C PRO A 259 22.40 -5.46 -8.31
N LEU A 260 21.95 -6.51 -7.62
CA LEU A 260 22.53 -7.85 -7.78
C LEU A 260 22.17 -8.47 -9.13
N ALA A 261 20.92 -8.33 -9.58
CA ALA A 261 20.48 -8.83 -10.88
C ALA A 261 20.94 -7.90 -12.02
N GLU A 262 21.37 -8.50 -13.14
CA GLU A 262 21.75 -7.74 -14.33
C GLU A 262 20.55 -7.25 -15.15
N LYS A 263 19.44 -7.98 -15.07
CA LYS A 263 18.27 -7.75 -15.92
C LYS A 263 16.96 -7.99 -15.19
N ILE A 264 15.99 -7.14 -15.45
CA ILE A 264 14.60 -7.33 -15.04
C ILE A 264 13.76 -7.51 -16.30
N VAL A 265 12.87 -8.50 -16.31
CA VAL A 265 11.86 -8.71 -17.35
C VAL A 265 10.49 -8.69 -16.67
N LEU A 266 9.63 -7.79 -17.10
CA LEU A 266 8.24 -7.69 -16.64
C LEU A 266 7.34 -8.24 -17.73
N LEU A 267 6.71 -9.41 -17.50
CA LEU A 267 5.80 -10.05 -18.45
C LEU A 267 4.37 -9.58 -18.20
N VAL A 268 3.68 -9.13 -19.23
CA VAL A 268 2.27 -8.75 -19.16
C VAL A 268 1.41 -10.02 -19.13
N ILE A 269 0.87 -10.35 -17.95
CA ILE A 269 0.02 -11.53 -17.73
C ILE A 269 -1.24 -11.09 -16.97
N PRO A 270 -2.32 -10.70 -17.67
CA PRO A 270 -3.55 -10.22 -17.03
C PRO A 270 -4.29 -11.30 -16.27
N GLU A 271 -4.35 -12.52 -16.83
CA GLU A 271 -5.19 -13.61 -16.33
C GLU A 271 -4.56 -14.35 -15.15
N GLU A 272 -5.22 -14.38 -13.98
CA GLU A 272 -4.71 -15.03 -12.76
C GLU A 272 -4.42 -16.54 -12.94
N GLY A 273 -5.21 -17.25 -13.73
CA GLY A 273 -4.95 -18.67 -14.02
C GLY A 273 -3.64 -18.89 -14.78
N THR A 274 -3.27 -17.95 -15.66
CA THR A 274 -2.00 -17.94 -16.39
C THR A 274 -0.84 -17.62 -15.43
N VAL A 275 -1.02 -16.71 -14.48
CA VAL A 275 -0.03 -16.39 -13.44
C VAL A 275 0.31 -17.63 -12.61
N GLN A 276 -0.69 -18.41 -12.19
CA GLN A 276 -0.46 -19.65 -11.47
C GLN A 276 0.41 -20.63 -12.30
N ALA A 277 0.07 -20.83 -13.56
CA ALA A 277 0.84 -21.73 -14.45
C ALA A 277 2.28 -21.23 -14.68
N ALA A 278 2.47 -19.91 -14.87
CA ALA A 278 3.78 -19.30 -15.04
C ALA A 278 4.66 -19.41 -13.77
N LEU A 279 4.06 -19.35 -12.58
CA LEU A 279 4.75 -19.64 -11.31
C LEU A 279 5.14 -21.11 -11.22
N GLU A 280 4.22 -22.04 -11.48
CA GLU A 280 4.47 -23.49 -11.38
C GLU A 280 5.57 -23.95 -12.36
N THR A 281 5.65 -23.33 -13.54
CA THR A 281 6.70 -23.61 -14.55
C THR A 281 8.01 -22.87 -14.29
N GLY A 282 8.03 -21.89 -13.38
CA GLY A 282 9.21 -21.05 -13.12
C GLY A 282 9.43 -19.97 -14.19
N GLU A 283 8.44 -19.67 -15.02
CA GLU A 283 8.48 -18.57 -16.00
C GLU A 283 8.51 -17.20 -15.30
N ILE A 284 7.77 -17.07 -14.20
CA ILE A 284 7.86 -15.92 -13.29
C ILE A 284 8.33 -16.34 -11.90
N LEU A 285 8.96 -15.43 -11.20
CA LEU A 285 9.57 -15.66 -9.89
C LEU A 285 8.62 -15.42 -8.71
N VAL A 286 7.71 -14.50 -8.89
CA VAL A 286 6.78 -14.02 -7.86
C VAL A 286 5.43 -13.74 -8.51
N GLY A 287 4.36 -14.18 -7.86
CA GLY A 287 2.99 -13.84 -8.23
C GLY A 287 2.25 -13.22 -7.05
N TYR A 288 1.68 -12.04 -7.26
CA TYR A 288 0.60 -11.52 -6.43
C TYR A 288 -0.67 -12.27 -6.80
N LEU A 289 -1.34 -12.89 -5.83
CA LEU A 289 -2.42 -13.84 -6.10
C LEU A 289 -3.61 -13.62 -5.16
N ALA A 290 -4.79 -13.93 -5.65
CA ALA A 290 -5.99 -13.99 -4.82
C ALA A 290 -5.88 -15.08 -3.75
N ALA A 291 -6.64 -14.92 -2.66
CA ALA A 291 -6.57 -15.78 -1.47
C ALA A 291 -6.82 -17.26 -1.74
N ASP A 292 -7.72 -17.59 -2.66
CA ASP A 292 -8.07 -18.97 -3.02
C ASP A 292 -6.98 -19.63 -3.88
N ILE A 293 -6.22 -18.84 -4.63
CA ILE A 293 -5.11 -19.34 -5.45
C ILE A 293 -3.85 -19.49 -4.60
N VAL A 294 -3.52 -18.50 -3.76
CA VAL A 294 -2.31 -18.56 -2.91
C VAL A 294 -2.33 -19.74 -1.95
N ALA A 295 -3.52 -20.15 -1.50
CA ALA A 295 -3.71 -21.30 -0.62
C ALA A 295 -3.12 -22.59 -1.18
N ARG A 296 -2.99 -22.72 -2.51
CA ARG A 296 -2.41 -23.90 -3.18
C ARG A 296 -0.89 -23.98 -3.03
N PHE A 297 -0.24 -22.86 -2.79
CA PHE A 297 1.21 -22.77 -2.59
C PHE A 297 1.63 -22.92 -1.13
N VAL A 298 0.67 -22.90 -0.20
CA VAL A 298 0.95 -23.08 1.23
C VAL A 298 1.43 -24.51 1.49
N GLY A 299 2.65 -24.66 1.97
CA GLY A 299 3.27 -25.96 2.27
C GLY A 299 3.92 -26.65 1.06
N ASP A 300 3.89 -26.08 -0.14
CA ASP A 300 4.67 -26.56 -1.28
C ASP A 300 6.16 -26.25 -1.05
N PRO A 301 7.07 -27.26 -1.11
CA PRO A 301 8.49 -27.05 -0.86
C PRO A 301 9.20 -26.17 -1.91
N ASN A 302 8.60 -25.97 -3.08
CA ASN A 302 9.16 -25.13 -4.13
C ASN A 302 8.85 -23.64 -3.95
N PHE A 303 7.91 -23.31 -3.05
CA PHE A 303 7.42 -21.95 -2.85
C PHE A 303 7.46 -21.56 -1.38
N ARG A 304 7.57 -20.25 -1.14
CA ARG A 304 7.15 -19.64 0.11
C ARG A 304 6.01 -18.66 -0.17
N VAL A 305 5.07 -18.61 0.74
CA VAL A 305 3.99 -17.61 0.72
C VAL A 305 4.41 -16.45 1.62
N VAL A 306 4.47 -15.26 1.03
CA VAL A 306 4.70 -14.00 1.74
C VAL A 306 3.35 -13.32 1.91
N ILE A 307 2.97 -13.05 3.15
CA ILE A 307 1.72 -12.35 3.49
C ILE A 307 2.10 -11.02 4.12
N ASP A 308 1.78 -9.94 3.42
CA ASP A 308 1.88 -8.61 3.97
C ASP A 308 0.53 -8.22 4.60
N LYS A 309 0.54 -8.08 5.92
CA LYS A 309 -0.63 -7.66 6.71
C LYS A 309 -0.68 -6.15 6.92
N ASN A 310 0.41 -5.46 6.62
CA ASN A 310 0.51 -4.01 6.79
C ASN A 310 0.02 -3.25 5.55
N VAL A 311 -0.71 -3.92 4.67
CA VAL A 311 -1.32 -3.24 3.53
C VAL A 311 -2.39 -2.28 4.04
N ALA A 312 -2.19 -1.01 3.75
CA ALA A 312 -3.10 0.04 4.15
C ALA A 312 -4.31 0.10 3.21
N ASN A 313 -5.23 -0.87 3.31
CA ASN A 313 -6.47 -0.86 2.56
C ASN A 313 -7.67 -1.20 3.43
N VAL A 314 -8.82 -0.66 3.08
CA VAL A 314 -10.09 -0.95 3.71
C VAL A 314 -11.18 -1.11 2.64
N VAL A 315 -11.98 -2.17 2.78
CA VAL A 315 -13.21 -2.38 2.00
C VAL A 315 -14.38 -1.91 2.86
N PHE A 316 -15.21 -1.02 2.31
CA PHE A 316 -16.30 -0.39 3.05
C PHE A 316 -17.51 -0.11 2.17
N LEU A 317 -18.68 0.04 2.81
CA LEU A 317 -19.86 0.63 2.19
C LEU A 317 -19.87 2.14 2.45
N GLU A 318 -20.16 2.90 1.41
CA GLU A 318 -20.44 4.33 1.47
C GLU A 318 -21.88 4.60 1.02
N PHE A 319 -22.43 5.72 1.44
CA PHE A 319 -23.83 6.07 1.27
C PHE A 319 -23.99 7.27 0.34
N ASN A 320 -25.06 7.27 -0.45
CA ASN A 320 -25.52 8.50 -1.08
C ASN A 320 -26.28 9.37 -0.06
N PHE A 321 -25.58 10.22 0.66
CA PHE A 321 -26.14 11.05 1.73
C PHE A 321 -27.20 12.06 1.25
N LYS A 322 -27.28 12.33 -0.06
CA LYS A 322 -28.31 13.20 -0.64
C LYS A 322 -29.62 12.47 -0.88
N LYS A 323 -29.66 11.15 -0.68
CA LYS A 323 -30.81 10.29 -0.95
C LYS A 323 -31.37 9.70 0.35
N ALA A 324 -32.63 9.97 0.65
CA ALA A 324 -33.30 9.30 1.76
C ALA A 324 -33.39 7.79 1.50
N PRO A 325 -33.20 6.94 2.52
CA PRO A 325 -33.07 7.28 3.94
C PRO A 325 -31.62 7.41 4.43
N PHE A 326 -30.63 7.49 3.56
CA PHE A 326 -29.21 7.49 3.93
C PHE A 326 -28.71 8.84 4.48
N ASP A 327 -29.53 9.89 4.41
CA ASP A 327 -29.34 11.15 5.13
C ASP A 327 -29.55 11.01 6.65
N ASP A 328 -30.30 9.99 7.10
CA ASP A 328 -30.49 9.69 8.54
C ASP A 328 -29.33 8.84 9.09
N PRO A 329 -28.52 9.36 10.04
CA PRO A 329 -27.43 8.59 10.65
C PRO A 329 -27.91 7.33 11.37
N LYS A 330 -29.17 7.28 11.87
CA LYS A 330 -29.72 6.10 12.51
C LYS A 330 -29.91 4.94 11.53
N VAL A 331 -30.29 5.22 10.28
CA VAL A 331 -30.38 4.20 9.23
C VAL A 331 -28.99 3.67 8.89
N ARG A 332 -27.99 4.54 8.81
CA ARG A 332 -26.60 4.14 8.56
C ARG A 332 -26.03 3.31 9.72
N GLU A 333 -26.37 3.70 10.97
CA GLU A 333 -26.06 2.88 12.16
C GLU A 333 -26.69 1.48 12.08
N ALA A 334 -27.97 1.40 11.73
CA ALA A 334 -28.67 0.13 11.56
C ALA A 334 -28.00 -0.77 10.51
N ILE A 335 -27.62 -0.21 9.37
CA ILE A 335 -26.91 -0.94 8.33
C ILE A 335 -25.55 -1.43 8.86
N SER A 336 -24.83 -0.63 9.63
CA SER A 336 -23.52 -1.02 10.19
C SER A 336 -23.61 -2.24 11.11
N TYR A 337 -24.64 -2.34 11.95
CA TYR A 337 -24.93 -3.52 12.79
C TYR A 337 -25.44 -4.72 11.99
N ALA A 338 -26.02 -4.48 10.80
CA ALA A 338 -26.56 -5.54 9.95
C ALA A 338 -25.48 -6.38 9.24
N ILE A 339 -24.27 -5.88 9.07
CA ILE A 339 -23.24 -6.53 8.25
C ILE A 339 -22.38 -7.49 9.07
N ASP A 340 -22.44 -8.78 8.70
CA ASP A 340 -21.55 -9.84 9.24
C ASP A 340 -20.17 -9.75 8.55
N ARG A 341 -19.28 -9.01 9.16
CA ARG A 341 -17.91 -8.80 8.68
C ARG A 341 -17.10 -10.09 8.66
N GLN A 342 -17.34 -10.99 9.62
CA GLN A 342 -16.64 -12.28 9.66
C GLN A 342 -17.09 -13.20 8.50
N ALA A 343 -18.36 -13.16 8.15
CA ALA A 343 -18.85 -13.87 6.97
C ALA A 343 -18.20 -13.34 5.69
N ALA A 344 -18.04 -12.02 5.56
CA ALA A 344 -17.34 -11.40 4.42
C ALA A 344 -15.86 -11.83 4.34
N VAL A 345 -15.12 -11.81 5.47
CA VAL A 345 -13.73 -12.31 5.54
C VAL A 345 -13.65 -13.77 5.11
N ASN A 346 -14.56 -14.62 5.58
CA ASN A 346 -14.53 -16.04 5.27
C ASN A 346 -14.92 -16.34 3.80
N ALA A 347 -16.00 -15.72 3.32
CA ALA A 347 -16.56 -16.01 1.99
C ALA A 347 -15.74 -15.42 0.85
N ALA A 348 -15.24 -14.19 1.04
CA ALA A 348 -14.54 -13.46 -0.02
C ALA A 348 -13.01 -13.65 0.04
N TRP A 349 -12.44 -13.84 1.24
CA TRP A 349 -10.99 -13.78 1.45
C TRP A 349 -10.41 -15.05 2.08
N ASN A 350 -11.19 -16.13 2.24
CA ASN A 350 -10.76 -17.41 2.84
C ASN A 350 -10.03 -17.23 4.19
N GLY A 351 -10.38 -16.21 4.95
CA GLY A 351 -9.72 -15.86 6.22
C GLY A 351 -8.44 -15.02 6.08
N TYR A 352 -8.02 -14.64 4.87
CA TYR A 352 -6.84 -13.80 4.63
C TYR A 352 -7.18 -12.31 4.60
N ALA A 353 -7.93 -11.87 5.58
CA ALA A 353 -8.27 -10.49 5.84
C ALA A 353 -8.55 -10.29 7.32
N GLU A 354 -8.53 -9.06 7.79
CA GLU A 354 -8.99 -8.70 9.14
C GLU A 354 -10.28 -7.92 9.06
N ILE A 355 -11.12 -8.05 10.09
CA ILE A 355 -12.33 -7.24 10.22
C ILE A 355 -11.91 -5.78 10.43
N ALA A 356 -12.50 -4.88 9.65
CA ALA A 356 -12.32 -3.45 9.84
C ALA A 356 -13.55 -2.83 10.53
N TYR A 357 -13.29 -2.07 11.58
CA TYR A 357 -14.29 -1.24 12.25
C TYR A 357 -14.02 0.25 12.08
N SER A 358 -12.77 0.64 11.81
CA SER A 358 -12.35 2.01 11.56
C SER A 358 -12.31 2.31 10.05
N PRO A 359 -12.55 3.57 9.64
CA PRO A 359 -12.33 4.00 8.26
C PRO A 359 -10.85 3.99 7.84
N LEU A 360 -9.90 3.94 8.80
CA LEU A 360 -8.50 3.69 8.51
C LEU A 360 -8.16 2.20 8.66
N PRO A 361 -7.34 1.64 7.75
CA PRO A 361 -6.88 0.26 7.82
C PRO A 361 -5.78 0.06 8.86
N LEU A 362 -5.56 -1.20 9.26
CA LEU A 362 -4.56 -1.59 10.25
C LEU A 362 -3.12 -1.14 9.92
N GLY A 363 -2.77 -1.07 8.63
CA GLY A 363 -1.43 -0.65 8.17
C GLY A 363 -1.23 0.86 8.06
N ASP A 364 -2.23 1.67 8.36
CA ASP A 364 -2.12 3.13 8.34
C ASP A 364 -1.49 3.63 9.66
N PRO A 365 -0.52 4.57 9.61
CA PRO A 365 0.12 5.08 10.83
C PRO A 365 -0.84 5.83 11.76
N GLY A 366 -1.96 6.33 11.24
CA GLY A 366 -3.02 6.98 12.03
C GLY A 366 -4.04 6.01 12.64
N PHE A 367 -3.97 4.69 12.34
CA PHE A 367 -4.90 3.71 12.86
C PHE A 367 -4.76 3.55 14.39
N ASP A 368 -5.86 3.72 15.12
CA ASP A 368 -5.93 3.49 16.57
C ASP A 368 -6.83 2.28 16.87
N PRO A 369 -6.25 1.14 17.33
CA PRO A 369 -7.03 -0.06 17.65
C PRO A 369 -8.00 0.15 18.81
N ALA A 370 -7.74 1.10 19.72
CA ALA A 370 -8.66 1.41 20.80
C ALA A 370 -9.93 2.08 20.26
N VAL A 371 -9.79 3.00 19.32
CA VAL A 371 -10.92 3.64 18.62
C VAL A 371 -11.75 2.59 17.88
N ALA A 372 -11.10 1.72 17.12
CA ALA A 372 -11.79 0.65 16.39
C ALA A 372 -12.57 -0.29 17.33
N THR A 373 -12.05 -0.54 18.54
CA THR A 373 -12.70 -1.40 19.55
C THR A 373 -13.86 -0.68 20.27
N GLU A 374 -13.69 0.60 20.61
CA GLU A 374 -14.67 1.36 21.41
C GLU A 374 -15.87 1.82 20.57
N TYR A 375 -15.61 2.28 19.34
CA TYR A 375 -16.62 2.86 18.44
C TYR A 375 -17.08 1.88 17.35
N GLY A 376 -16.46 0.71 17.25
CA GLY A 376 -16.83 -0.31 16.26
C GLY A 376 -18.21 -0.89 16.51
N THR A 377 -18.90 -1.23 15.41
CA THR A 377 -20.23 -1.84 15.44
C THR A 377 -20.13 -3.34 15.16
N PRO A 378 -20.19 -4.22 16.17
CA PRO A 378 -20.21 -5.67 15.93
C PRO A 378 -21.51 -6.09 15.24
N TYR A 379 -21.49 -7.23 14.56
CA TYR A 379 -22.68 -7.79 13.94
C TYR A 379 -23.76 -8.08 14.98
N ASP A 380 -24.89 -7.39 14.87
CA ASP A 380 -26.06 -7.55 15.72
C ASP A 380 -27.35 -7.23 14.93
N PRO A 381 -27.92 -8.22 14.23
CA PRO A 381 -29.10 -8.03 13.41
C PRO A 381 -30.36 -7.65 14.21
N GLU A 382 -30.44 -8.00 15.49
CA GLU A 382 -31.57 -7.61 16.33
C GLU A 382 -31.46 -6.13 16.73
N LYS A 383 -30.27 -5.64 17.03
CA LYS A 383 -30.04 -4.19 17.22
C LYS A 383 -30.29 -3.43 15.91
N ALA A 384 -29.86 -3.95 14.77
CA ALA A 384 -30.17 -3.34 13.47
C ALA A 384 -31.68 -3.18 13.24
N LYS A 385 -32.48 -4.23 13.52
CA LYS A 385 -33.95 -4.15 13.44
C LYS A 385 -34.55 -3.11 14.39
N ALA A 386 -34.05 -3.03 15.61
CA ALA A 386 -34.49 -2.04 16.57
C ALA A 386 -34.23 -0.60 16.09
N LEU A 387 -33.04 -0.33 15.55
CA LEU A 387 -32.66 0.96 14.99
C LEU A 387 -33.50 1.32 13.75
N PHE A 388 -33.75 0.36 12.85
CA PHE A 388 -34.67 0.56 11.74
C PHE A 388 -36.08 0.90 12.24
N ALA A 389 -36.57 0.22 13.29
CA ALA A 389 -37.88 0.53 13.86
C ALA A 389 -37.93 1.94 14.48
N GLU A 390 -36.86 2.38 15.14
CA GLU A 390 -36.75 3.75 15.63
C GLU A 390 -36.72 4.80 14.52
N ALA A 391 -36.19 4.46 13.35
CA ALA A 391 -36.21 5.28 12.13
C ALA A 391 -37.55 5.17 11.37
N GLY A 392 -38.56 4.44 11.91
CA GLY A 392 -39.88 4.30 11.36
C GLY A 392 -40.07 3.16 10.35
N PHE A 393 -39.08 2.31 10.18
CA PHE A 393 -39.17 1.10 9.35
C PHE A 393 -39.86 -0.03 10.12
N ILE A 394 -40.68 -0.83 9.45
CA ILE A 394 -41.45 -1.90 10.10
C ILE A 394 -41.35 -3.17 9.27
N GLN A 395 -40.97 -4.29 9.87
CA GLN A 395 -41.04 -5.57 9.20
C GLN A 395 -42.49 -6.10 9.25
N ASN A 396 -43.07 -6.42 8.10
CA ASN A 396 -44.44 -6.95 8.00
C ASN A 396 -44.50 -8.44 8.37
N ALA A 397 -45.69 -9.05 8.34
CA ALA A 397 -45.90 -10.43 8.71
C ALA A 397 -45.20 -11.43 7.75
N GLU A 398 -44.95 -11.06 6.52
CA GLU A 398 -44.22 -11.83 5.50
C GLU A 398 -42.69 -11.68 5.61
N GLY A 399 -42.21 -10.87 6.60
CA GLY A 399 -40.78 -10.63 6.82
C GLY A 399 -40.18 -9.55 5.91
N VAL A 400 -41.00 -8.80 5.16
CA VAL A 400 -40.54 -7.69 4.29
C VAL A 400 -40.41 -6.41 5.09
N MET A 401 -39.27 -5.74 4.98
CA MET A 401 -39.08 -4.41 5.57
C MET A 401 -39.87 -3.37 4.78
N LEU A 402 -40.68 -2.58 5.49
CA LEU A 402 -41.42 -1.45 4.94
C LEU A 402 -40.78 -0.15 5.42
N ASP A 403 -40.72 0.85 4.56
CA ASP A 403 -40.28 2.20 4.86
C ASP A 403 -41.36 2.98 5.69
N PRO A 404 -41.07 4.18 6.19
CA PRO A 404 -42.04 5.00 6.93
C PRO A 404 -43.30 5.35 6.13
N ALA A 405 -43.30 5.22 4.81
CA ALA A 405 -44.46 5.38 3.94
C ALA A 405 -45.23 4.07 3.72
N GLY A 406 -44.79 2.95 4.31
CA GLY A 406 -45.38 1.63 4.18
C GLY A 406 -45.06 0.92 2.87
N GLN A 407 -44.04 1.35 2.15
CA GLN A 407 -43.57 0.68 0.91
C GLN A 407 -42.47 -0.33 1.20
N PRO A 408 -42.40 -1.46 0.47
CA PRO A 408 -41.28 -2.39 0.56
C PRO A 408 -39.94 -1.70 0.28
N VAL A 409 -38.95 -1.93 1.14
CA VAL A 409 -37.61 -1.37 0.97
C VAL A 409 -36.86 -2.14 -0.10
N SER A 410 -36.33 -1.40 -1.07
CA SER A 410 -35.44 -1.94 -2.10
C SER A 410 -34.30 -0.94 -2.35
N TRP A 411 -33.07 -1.41 -2.18
CA TRP A 411 -31.86 -0.59 -2.34
C TRP A 411 -30.95 -1.12 -3.43
N LYS A 412 -30.14 -0.23 -4.01
CA LYS A 412 -29.11 -0.55 -5.01
C LYS A 412 -27.73 -0.39 -4.37
N VAL A 413 -26.91 -1.45 -4.46
CA VAL A 413 -25.49 -1.36 -4.10
C VAL A 413 -24.65 -1.49 -5.35
N THR A 414 -23.85 -0.48 -5.64
CA THR A 414 -22.98 -0.44 -6.81
C THR A 414 -21.53 -0.75 -6.44
N SER A 415 -20.75 -1.33 -7.37
CA SER A 415 -19.33 -1.57 -7.23
C SER A 415 -18.67 -1.70 -8.61
N TYR A 416 -17.35 -1.82 -8.62
CA TYR A 416 -16.59 -1.98 -9.86
C TYR A 416 -16.34 -3.47 -10.18
N ALA A 417 -16.33 -3.78 -11.47
CA ALA A 417 -16.07 -5.12 -11.99
C ALA A 417 -14.58 -5.48 -11.95
N GLY A 418 -14.28 -6.77 -12.14
CA GLY A 418 -12.90 -7.28 -12.28
C GLY A 418 -12.31 -7.93 -11.02
N PHE A 419 -12.93 -7.75 -9.85
CA PHE A 419 -12.42 -8.31 -8.59
C PHE A 419 -13.43 -9.27 -7.94
N THR A 420 -13.21 -10.57 -8.12
CA THR A 420 -14.12 -11.63 -7.62
C THR A 420 -14.37 -11.51 -6.11
N HIS A 421 -13.37 -11.17 -5.32
CA HIS A 421 -13.50 -11.04 -3.87
C HIS A 421 -14.37 -9.84 -3.45
N ILE A 422 -14.34 -8.73 -4.21
CA ILE A 422 -15.24 -7.60 -3.99
C ILE A 422 -16.69 -8.02 -4.26
N ASN A 423 -16.94 -8.73 -5.36
CA ASN A 423 -18.28 -9.23 -5.69
C ASN A 423 -18.81 -10.20 -4.63
N ARG A 424 -17.98 -11.10 -4.10
CA ARG A 424 -18.36 -11.98 -2.98
C ARG A 424 -18.66 -11.20 -1.70
N THR A 425 -17.95 -10.11 -1.44
CA THR A 425 -18.26 -9.23 -0.31
C THR A 425 -19.64 -8.56 -0.50
N LEU A 426 -19.95 -8.10 -1.72
CA LEU A 426 -21.28 -7.58 -2.07
C LEU A 426 -22.39 -8.61 -1.84
N GLU A 427 -22.16 -9.87 -2.21
CA GLU A 427 -23.13 -10.97 -2.01
C GLU A 427 -23.42 -11.19 -0.52
N VAL A 428 -22.41 -11.07 0.36
CA VAL A 428 -22.60 -11.14 1.82
C VAL A 428 -23.42 -9.96 2.32
N VAL A 429 -23.12 -8.73 1.87
CA VAL A 429 -23.91 -7.54 2.21
C VAL A 429 -25.36 -7.71 1.78
N GLN A 430 -25.61 -8.17 0.54
CA GLN A 430 -26.95 -8.44 0.02
C GLN A 430 -27.69 -9.46 0.90
N ALA A 431 -27.03 -10.59 1.25
CA ALA A 431 -27.63 -11.62 2.07
C ALA A 431 -28.02 -11.11 3.46
N ASN A 432 -27.13 -10.35 4.11
CA ASN A 432 -27.39 -9.79 5.43
C ASN A 432 -28.57 -8.82 5.46
N LEU A 433 -28.67 -7.92 4.47
CA LEU A 433 -29.79 -7.00 4.35
C LEU A 433 -31.10 -7.73 4.00
N LYS A 434 -31.02 -8.75 3.17
CA LYS A 434 -32.17 -9.60 2.83
C LYS A 434 -32.73 -10.36 4.03
N ASP A 435 -31.88 -10.81 4.96
CA ASP A 435 -32.31 -11.46 6.22
C ASP A 435 -33.11 -10.49 7.12
N LEU A 436 -32.93 -9.19 6.92
CA LEU A 436 -33.75 -8.12 7.54
C LEU A 436 -35.01 -7.77 6.72
N GLY A 437 -35.23 -8.45 5.60
CA GLY A 437 -36.40 -8.19 4.73
C GLY A 437 -36.20 -7.02 3.76
N ILE A 438 -34.97 -6.58 3.55
CA ILE A 438 -34.59 -5.50 2.64
C ILE A 438 -34.13 -6.13 1.30
N GLU A 439 -34.82 -5.81 0.20
CA GLU A 439 -34.36 -6.23 -1.13
C GLU A 439 -33.14 -5.39 -1.56
N VAL A 440 -32.12 -6.07 -2.09
CA VAL A 440 -30.89 -5.42 -2.56
C VAL A 440 -30.57 -5.85 -3.98
N THR A 441 -30.47 -4.89 -4.88
CA THR A 441 -29.98 -5.07 -6.25
C THR A 441 -28.48 -4.76 -6.29
N LEU A 442 -27.68 -5.70 -6.80
CA LEU A 442 -26.25 -5.50 -7.02
C LEU A 442 -26.00 -5.05 -8.45
N GLU A 443 -25.21 -3.99 -8.62
CA GLU A 443 -24.81 -3.46 -9.91
C GLU A 443 -23.30 -3.30 -9.97
N THR A 444 -22.65 -3.87 -11.00
CA THR A 444 -21.22 -3.75 -11.20
C THR A 444 -20.92 -3.25 -12.61
N ALA A 445 -19.95 -2.37 -12.74
CA ALA A 445 -19.52 -1.79 -14.02
C ALA A 445 -17.99 -1.69 -14.09
N GLU A 446 -17.44 -1.51 -15.28
CA GLU A 446 -16.04 -1.14 -15.46
C GLU A 446 -15.71 0.14 -14.70
N TRP A 447 -14.47 0.28 -14.24
CA TRP A 447 -14.04 1.34 -13.33
C TRP A 447 -14.49 2.75 -13.77
N GLY A 448 -14.26 3.12 -15.03
CA GLY A 448 -14.64 4.45 -15.54
C GLY A 448 -16.15 4.68 -15.50
N ALA A 449 -16.94 3.72 -15.98
CA ALA A 449 -18.40 3.80 -15.97
C ALA A 449 -18.97 3.75 -14.54
N PHE A 450 -18.37 2.94 -13.65
CA PHE A 450 -18.71 2.91 -12.24
C PHE A 450 -18.49 4.28 -11.60
N TYR A 451 -17.29 4.86 -11.78
CA TYR A 451 -16.95 6.17 -11.21
C TYR A 451 -17.91 7.27 -11.68
N GLU A 452 -18.19 7.33 -12.99
CA GLU A 452 -19.16 8.29 -13.56
C GLU A 452 -20.58 8.10 -13.02
N SER A 453 -21.01 6.85 -12.79
CA SER A 453 -22.34 6.59 -12.24
C SER A 453 -22.53 7.16 -10.83
N LEU A 454 -21.47 7.23 -10.04
CA LEU A 454 -21.49 7.75 -8.68
C LEU A 454 -21.58 9.29 -8.60
N LEU A 455 -21.18 9.98 -9.66
CA LEU A 455 -21.39 11.43 -9.77
C LEU A 455 -22.88 11.77 -9.98
N GLY A 456 -23.65 10.82 -10.53
CA GLY A 456 -25.12 10.90 -10.63
C GLY A 456 -25.83 10.62 -9.31
N ASP A 457 -27.17 10.55 -9.34
CA ASP A 457 -28.00 10.31 -8.15
C ASP A 457 -28.67 8.92 -8.15
N ASP A 458 -28.42 8.09 -9.17
CA ASP A 458 -29.06 6.77 -9.33
C ASP A 458 -28.29 5.64 -8.66
N TRP A 459 -27.93 5.83 -7.39
CA TRP A 459 -27.36 4.79 -6.52
C TRP A 459 -27.75 5.06 -5.06
N ASP A 460 -27.70 4.04 -4.23
CA ASP A 460 -28.03 4.11 -2.80
C ASP A 460 -26.81 3.96 -1.92
N MET A 461 -26.03 2.90 -2.20
CA MET A 461 -24.77 2.60 -1.54
C MET A 461 -23.74 2.17 -2.57
N GLU A 462 -22.46 2.39 -2.28
CA GLU A 462 -21.35 1.80 -3.03
C GLU A 462 -20.49 0.92 -2.13
N LEU A 463 -19.94 -0.18 -2.69
CA LEU A 463 -18.87 -0.93 -2.06
C LEU A 463 -17.56 -0.58 -2.74
N MET A 464 -16.64 -0.02 -1.97
CA MET A 464 -15.34 0.44 -2.42
C MET A 464 -14.20 -0.16 -1.62
N ARG A 465 -13.00 -0.08 -2.19
CA ARG A 465 -11.73 -0.32 -1.51
C ARG A 465 -10.82 0.87 -1.73
N TRP A 466 -10.31 1.42 -0.67
CA TRP A 466 -9.23 2.40 -0.71
C TRP A 466 -7.92 1.81 -0.23
N THR A 467 -6.83 2.24 -0.83
CA THR A 467 -5.47 1.91 -0.42
C THR A 467 -4.70 3.20 -0.34
N ASP A 468 -4.28 3.55 0.86
CA ASP A 468 -3.41 4.69 1.11
C ASP A 468 -2.54 4.40 2.34
N ARG A 469 -1.43 5.09 2.47
CA ARG A 469 -0.48 4.97 3.58
C ARG A 469 -0.39 6.26 4.40
N ASP A 470 -1.33 7.16 4.21
CA ASP A 470 -1.43 8.40 4.95
C ASP A 470 -2.88 8.67 5.36
N PRO A 471 -3.13 9.07 6.62
CA PRO A 471 -4.48 9.33 7.10
C PRO A 471 -5.19 10.50 6.40
N SER A 472 -4.50 11.27 5.55
CA SER A 472 -5.15 12.29 4.69
C SER A 472 -6.16 11.70 3.70
N ILE A 473 -6.15 10.39 3.49
CA ILE A 473 -7.22 9.70 2.75
C ILE A 473 -8.59 10.01 3.33
N LEU A 474 -8.70 10.17 4.67
CA LEU A 474 -9.96 10.55 5.32
C LEU A 474 -10.44 11.93 4.85
N ASN A 475 -9.51 12.88 4.66
CA ASN A 475 -9.85 14.19 4.10
C ASN A 475 -10.35 14.04 2.66
N GLY A 476 -9.65 13.26 1.83
CA GLY A 476 -10.05 13.03 0.44
C GLY A 476 -11.43 12.39 0.29
N ILE A 477 -11.81 11.48 1.19
CA ILE A 477 -13.08 10.74 1.12
C ILE A 477 -14.22 11.54 1.77
N TYR A 478 -14.03 11.98 3.01
CA TYR A 478 -15.13 12.42 3.89
C TYR A 478 -15.24 13.93 4.07
N ARG A 479 -14.19 14.72 3.81
CA ARG A 479 -14.25 16.16 3.92
C ARG A 479 -15.27 16.69 2.89
N SER A 480 -16.31 17.37 3.36
CA SER A 480 -17.41 17.86 2.52
C SER A 480 -16.92 18.75 1.35
N PRO A 481 -17.43 18.53 0.11
CA PRO A 481 -18.53 17.66 -0.27
C PRO A 481 -18.15 16.19 -0.50
N GLY A 482 -16.91 15.78 -0.15
CA GLY A 482 -16.37 14.44 -0.34
C GLY A 482 -16.06 14.11 -1.80
N HIS A 483 -15.40 12.95 -2.02
CA HIS A 483 -14.94 12.53 -3.36
C HIS A 483 -16.08 12.22 -4.34
N ARG A 484 -17.34 12.07 -3.87
CA ARG A 484 -18.55 11.86 -4.69
C ARG A 484 -19.46 13.08 -4.72
N GLU A 485 -19.09 14.18 -4.09
CA GLU A 485 -19.92 15.38 -3.92
C GLU A 485 -21.25 15.10 -3.19
N LYS A 486 -21.30 14.05 -2.38
CA LYS A 486 -22.51 13.63 -1.64
C LYS A 486 -22.38 13.82 -0.13
N THR A 487 -21.17 13.94 0.40
CA THR A 487 -20.89 14.07 1.84
C THR A 487 -21.45 15.38 2.37
N PRO A 488 -22.31 15.36 3.41
CA PRO A 488 -22.83 16.57 4.03
C PRO A 488 -21.75 17.28 4.86
N GLU A 489 -21.92 18.57 5.09
CA GLU A 489 -21.10 19.28 6.08
C GLU A 489 -21.33 18.70 7.48
N GLY A 490 -20.26 18.55 8.24
CA GLY A 490 -20.30 17.95 9.56
C GLY A 490 -19.17 18.39 10.48
N PRO A 491 -19.21 17.95 11.76
CA PRO A 491 -18.16 18.28 12.74
C PRO A 491 -16.79 17.76 12.34
N TYR A 492 -16.74 16.73 11.51
CA TYR A 492 -15.51 16.12 11.00
C TYR A 492 -14.73 17.02 10.02
N ASP A 493 -15.39 17.96 9.31
CA ASP A 493 -14.73 18.81 8.32
C ASP A 493 -13.59 19.63 8.92
N ALA A 494 -13.88 20.37 10.01
CA ALA A 494 -12.86 21.18 10.68
C ALA A 494 -11.74 20.32 11.30
N ILE A 495 -12.06 19.11 11.73
CA ILE A 495 -11.06 18.17 12.27
C ILE A 495 -10.16 17.68 11.14
N LEU A 496 -10.72 17.26 10.01
CA LEU A 496 -10.00 16.79 8.84
C LEU A 496 -9.08 17.87 8.25
N ASP A 497 -9.58 19.12 8.14
CA ASP A 497 -8.77 20.26 7.69
C ASP A 497 -7.58 20.51 8.64
N ARG A 498 -7.80 20.47 9.95
CA ARG A 498 -6.72 20.58 10.95
C ARG A 498 -5.70 19.45 10.84
N CYS A 499 -6.13 18.19 10.70
CA CYS A 499 -5.22 17.06 10.54
C CYS A 499 -4.34 17.17 9.30
N ASN A 500 -4.87 17.79 8.25
CA ASN A 500 -4.16 17.97 6.98
C ASN A 500 -3.08 19.06 7.06
N THR A 501 -3.20 20.00 8.00
CA THR A 501 -2.26 21.10 8.22
C THR A 501 -1.32 20.90 9.42
N THR A 502 -1.54 19.88 10.25
CA THR A 502 -0.73 19.57 11.42
C THR A 502 0.52 18.76 11.02
N MET A 503 1.70 19.38 11.03
CA MET A 503 2.97 18.77 10.61
C MET A 503 3.64 17.95 11.71
N ASP A 504 3.42 18.24 13.00
CA ASP A 504 3.96 17.43 14.09
C ASP A 504 3.28 16.05 14.11
N PRO A 505 4.03 14.94 14.01
CA PRO A 505 3.44 13.61 13.91
C PRO A 505 2.60 13.21 15.12
N THR A 506 2.98 13.64 16.33
CA THR A 506 2.24 13.29 17.56
C THR A 506 0.92 14.03 17.62
N GLU A 507 0.94 15.34 17.38
CA GLU A 507 -0.28 16.17 17.33
C GLU A 507 -1.21 15.74 16.18
N ARG A 508 -0.61 15.37 15.04
CA ARG A 508 -1.37 14.84 13.90
C ARG A 508 -2.06 13.53 14.20
N ASN A 509 -1.39 12.60 14.89
CA ASN A 509 -2.00 11.33 15.28
C ASN A 509 -3.17 11.52 16.24
N GLU A 510 -3.07 12.45 17.20
CA GLU A 510 -4.21 12.79 18.07
C GLU A 510 -5.37 13.41 17.28
N CYS A 511 -5.06 14.28 16.32
CA CYS A 511 -6.05 14.84 15.41
C CYS A 511 -6.75 13.76 14.56
N VAL A 512 -5.97 12.83 13.99
CA VAL A 512 -6.48 11.72 13.18
C VAL A 512 -7.36 10.78 14.00
N LYS A 513 -6.99 10.54 15.26
CA LYS A 513 -7.82 9.80 16.21
C LYS A 513 -9.18 10.48 16.41
N GLU A 514 -9.19 11.79 16.64
CA GLU A 514 -10.41 12.59 16.78
C GLU A 514 -11.27 12.52 15.51
N ALA A 515 -10.63 12.60 14.32
CA ALA A 515 -11.30 12.45 13.04
C ALA A 515 -11.98 11.08 12.89
N GLN A 516 -11.26 9.98 13.21
CA GLN A 516 -11.84 8.64 13.17
C GLN A 516 -13.06 8.52 14.08
N ILE A 517 -12.98 9.00 15.32
CA ILE A 517 -14.11 8.98 16.27
C ILE A 517 -15.31 9.74 15.66
N SER A 518 -15.08 10.96 15.18
CA SER A 518 -16.15 11.78 14.60
C SER A 518 -16.81 11.12 13.39
N LEU A 519 -16.03 10.50 12.51
CA LEU A 519 -16.56 9.78 11.34
C LEU A 519 -17.35 8.53 11.74
N MET A 520 -16.90 7.80 12.76
CA MET A 520 -17.56 6.60 13.25
C MET A 520 -18.87 6.93 14.00
N GLU A 521 -18.88 7.96 14.84
CA GLU A 521 -20.09 8.41 15.55
C GLU A 521 -21.18 8.93 14.61
N ASN A 522 -20.77 9.44 13.43
CA ASN A 522 -21.70 9.91 12.40
C ASN A 522 -22.03 8.83 11.34
N PHE A 523 -21.48 7.62 11.49
CA PHE A 523 -21.66 6.50 10.55
C PHE A 523 -21.46 6.91 9.10
N MET A 524 -20.31 7.57 8.82
CA MET A 524 -20.04 8.11 7.49
C MET A 524 -19.75 7.00 6.46
N SER A 525 -19.35 5.83 6.93
CA SER A 525 -19.23 4.60 6.13
C SER A 525 -19.40 3.38 7.02
N VAL A 526 -19.50 2.20 6.41
CA VAL A 526 -19.44 0.89 7.10
C VAL A 526 -18.17 0.19 6.68
N PRO A 527 -17.05 0.34 7.42
CA PRO A 527 -15.86 -0.46 7.21
C PRO A 527 -16.16 -1.95 7.41
N ILE A 528 -15.72 -2.80 6.50
CA ILE A 528 -16.03 -4.24 6.51
C ILE A 528 -14.79 -5.04 6.82
N LEU A 529 -13.74 -4.90 6.02
CA LEU A 529 -12.50 -5.66 6.18
C LEU A 529 -11.30 -4.92 5.61
N SER A 530 -10.11 -5.33 6.06
CA SER A 530 -8.81 -4.98 5.51
C SER A 530 -8.16 -6.26 4.99
N ASN A 531 -7.98 -6.39 3.69
CA ASN A 531 -7.41 -7.60 3.11
C ASN A 531 -5.88 -7.54 3.09
N TRP A 532 -5.25 -8.70 3.23
CA TRP A 532 -3.80 -8.83 3.15
C TRP A 532 -3.32 -8.96 1.70
N SER A 533 -2.12 -8.45 1.42
CA SER A 533 -1.43 -8.76 0.17
C SER A 533 -0.69 -10.08 0.28
N MET A 534 -0.86 -10.94 -0.74
CA MET A 534 -0.34 -12.29 -0.70
C MET A 534 0.47 -12.57 -1.96
N TYR A 535 1.68 -13.07 -1.75
CA TYR A 535 2.63 -13.38 -2.82
C TYR A 535 3.09 -14.83 -2.69
N ALA A 536 3.02 -15.58 -3.80
CA ALA A 536 3.75 -16.83 -3.93
C ALA A 536 5.11 -16.53 -4.56
N VAL A 537 6.18 -16.92 -3.89
CA VAL A 537 7.57 -16.63 -4.25
C VAL A 537 8.31 -17.95 -4.41
N GLN A 538 9.03 -18.15 -5.53
CA GLN A 538 9.89 -19.31 -5.74
C GLN A 538 10.91 -19.43 -4.61
N ASN A 539 11.13 -20.62 -4.05
CA ASN A 539 11.98 -20.81 -2.88
C ASN A 539 13.45 -20.47 -3.09
N TYR A 540 13.93 -20.41 -4.33
CA TYR A 540 15.29 -19.99 -4.68
C TYR A 540 15.45 -18.48 -4.88
N VAL A 541 14.37 -17.68 -4.77
CA VAL A 541 14.41 -16.21 -4.78
C VAL A 541 14.78 -15.74 -3.38
N ARG A 542 15.85 -14.97 -3.25
CA ARG A 542 16.34 -14.43 -1.98
C ARG A 542 16.10 -12.92 -1.89
N ASP A 543 16.02 -12.40 -0.68
CA ASP A 543 15.93 -10.99 -0.31
C ASP A 543 14.82 -10.22 -1.06
N TYR A 544 13.70 -10.93 -1.33
CA TYR A 544 12.48 -10.32 -1.84
C TYR A 544 11.84 -9.49 -0.73
N THR A 545 12.05 -8.18 -0.77
CA THR A 545 11.61 -7.21 0.23
C THR A 545 10.74 -6.13 -0.40
N ILE A 546 9.69 -5.75 0.31
CA ILE A 546 8.74 -4.70 -0.08
C ILE A 546 8.91 -3.56 0.93
N ASP A 547 9.01 -2.33 0.45
CA ASP A 547 9.14 -1.15 1.31
C ASP A 547 7.79 -0.74 1.96
N TYR A 548 7.84 0.31 2.79
CA TYR A 548 6.67 0.83 3.49
C TYR A 548 5.50 1.18 2.56
N LEU A 549 5.77 1.67 1.35
CA LEU A 549 4.74 2.01 0.36
C LEU A 549 4.25 0.81 -0.47
N GLY A 550 4.81 -0.38 -0.25
CA GLY A 550 4.46 -1.58 -1.01
C GLY A 550 5.28 -1.77 -2.29
N TYR A 551 6.34 -0.98 -2.50
CA TYR A 551 7.22 -1.13 -3.64
C TYR A 551 8.28 -2.19 -3.39
N LEU A 552 8.49 -3.07 -4.36
CA LEU A 552 9.61 -4.02 -4.34
C LEU A 552 10.95 -3.24 -4.32
N LEU A 553 11.92 -3.75 -3.57
CA LEU A 553 13.32 -3.31 -3.58
C LEU A 553 14.15 -4.26 -4.48
N PRO A 554 14.11 -4.09 -5.80
CA PRO A 554 14.64 -5.08 -6.74
C PRO A 554 16.17 -5.17 -6.73
N GLY A 555 16.86 -4.16 -6.17
CA GLY A 555 18.33 -4.14 -6.03
C GLY A 555 18.88 -5.20 -5.09
N ASP A 556 18.05 -5.68 -4.15
CA ASP A 556 18.43 -6.71 -3.17
C ASP A 556 18.18 -8.13 -3.68
N VAL A 557 17.29 -8.31 -4.65
CA VAL A 557 16.81 -9.64 -5.08
C VAL A 557 17.85 -10.40 -5.88
N TRP A 558 18.08 -11.68 -5.53
CA TRP A 558 18.96 -12.58 -6.24
C TRP A 558 18.43 -14.02 -6.23
N LEU A 559 19.03 -14.89 -7.08
CA LEU A 559 18.61 -16.29 -7.24
C LEU A 559 19.66 -17.24 -6.67
N ASP A 560 19.22 -18.12 -5.75
CA ASP A 560 20.01 -19.18 -5.17
C ASP A 560 19.78 -20.49 -5.94
N LYS A 561 20.32 -20.54 -7.18
CA LYS A 561 20.24 -21.70 -8.10
C LYS A 561 21.54 -22.45 -8.23
#